data_fd5f9ddb5b3268b0907550398b1c07a3
#
_entry.id   fd5f9ddb5b3268b0907550398b1c07a3
#
_cell.length_a   1.000
_cell.length_b   1.000
_cell.length_c   1.000
_cell.angle_alpha   90.00
_cell.angle_beta   90.00
_cell.angle_gamma   90.00
#
_symmetry.space_group_name_H-M   'P 1'
#
loop_
_entity.id
_entity.type
_entity.pdbx_description
1 polymer ?
#
loop_
_entity_poly.entity_id
_entity_poly.type
_entity_poly.pdbx_seq_one_letter_code
_entity_poly.pdbx_strand_id
1 'polypeptide(L)'
;MNHKFKRSALSLVLGLLTAAAVQAAPLHWAAQNDVLTLDPHSQNHGTTSAILAHAYEGLTRYGKTYQIEPALATKWTQISPTQVRFELRRGVKFHDGSPFTADDVLFSFARIKQPQGTMQAYVNGISEIKKIDSHTVDFILSAPNPILLRNIIDFRMVSKSWAEKNKSVNLPDVKVKEETFATRNTNGTGPYKITGWQPDQKISMVANKDWWDAANASNVDSVTYSPIKSDATRVAALLSGEVDLLTDLPTQDVAKLRADPKIAIMEGNEVRTIFFAMDQGSDEIRGSNIKGKNPFKDKRVREALSVAIDREAIKRAIMRGLSAPAALMVAPGVNGHTADIDTPAKADPEKAKKLLAEAGYADGFEVPLNCPNNRYVNDEEICQAVVAMWARIGVKAKLQTEPMTTFSPKVQGFEHQLFLFGWGVPTYDALYTIQSLARTKTTGPDGNWNYFRISDAKLDQLTDAIKVEGDVNKRNALLREALLRIRDEHFFIPVHHQVRPWAMKKNVSTVHRSDDRPEARFTNVK
;
A
#
# COMPACT_ATOMS: atom_id res chain seq x y z
N MET A 1 42.54 29.85 -78.41
CA MET A 1 41.66 28.70 -78.12
C MET A 1 41.62 28.52 -76.61
N ASN A 2 40.50 28.95 -75.99
CA ASN A 2 40.35 29.02 -74.51
C ASN A 2 39.48 27.83 -73.99
N HIS A 3 40.03 26.96 -73.17
CA HIS A 3 39.28 25.98 -72.44
C HIS A 3 39.05 26.46 -70.99
N LYS A 4 37.80 26.76 -70.68
CA LYS A 4 37.34 27.06 -69.30
C LYS A 4 37.02 25.74 -68.58
N PHE A 5 37.76 25.45 -67.49
CA PHE A 5 37.46 24.42 -66.54
C PHE A 5 36.40 24.95 -65.58
N LYS A 6 35.22 24.32 -65.55
CA LYS A 6 34.19 24.49 -64.49
C LYS A 6 34.53 23.60 -63.31
N ARG A 7 34.86 24.20 -62.16
CA ARG A 7 34.91 23.50 -60.85
C ARG A 7 33.51 23.43 -60.24
N SER A 8 32.98 22.24 -60.16
CA SER A 8 31.76 21.98 -59.36
C SER A 8 32.14 21.79 -57.89
N ALA A 9 31.72 22.70 -57.02
CA ALA A 9 31.86 22.57 -55.58
C ALA A 9 30.73 21.66 -55.05
N LEU A 10 31.08 20.49 -54.56
CA LEU A 10 30.16 19.56 -53.87
C LEU A 10 30.16 19.95 -52.40
N SER A 11 29.09 20.64 -51.95
CA SER A 11 28.87 21.00 -50.54
C SER A 11 28.35 19.78 -49.79
N LEU A 12 29.21 19.18 -48.98
CA LEU A 12 28.86 18.10 -48.05
C LEU A 12 28.20 18.74 -46.82
N VAL A 13 26.86 18.67 -46.71
CA VAL A 13 26.13 19.04 -45.52
C VAL A 13 26.24 17.90 -44.52
N LEU A 14 27.15 18.03 -43.56
CA LEU A 14 27.26 17.13 -42.40
C LEU A 14 26.12 17.50 -41.41
N GLY A 15 25.01 16.75 -41.43
CA GLY A 15 23.97 16.84 -40.44
C GLY A 15 24.48 16.33 -39.09
N LEU A 16 24.85 17.23 -38.18
CA LEU A 16 25.09 16.91 -36.78
C LEU A 16 23.75 16.49 -36.16
N LEU A 17 23.50 15.20 -36.07
CA LEU A 17 22.53 14.63 -35.13
C LEU A 17 23.11 14.87 -33.72
N THR A 18 22.72 15.96 -33.09
CA THR A 18 22.89 16.14 -31.64
C THR A 18 21.96 15.16 -30.94
N ALA A 19 22.44 13.97 -30.61
CA ALA A 19 21.84 13.14 -29.59
C ALA A 19 21.87 13.99 -28.31
N ALA A 20 20.70 14.47 -27.87
CA ALA A 20 20.56 15.09 -26.57
C ALA A 20 20.99 14.04 -25.53
N ALA A 21 22.21 14.18 -25.02
CA ALA A 21 22.67 13.37 -23.91
C ALA A 21 21.69 13.61 -22.75
N VAL A 22 20.96 12.58 -22.34
CA VAL A 22 20.14 12.63 -21.15
C VAL A 22 21.10 12.91 -20.00
N GLN A 23 21.03 14.14 -19.46
CA GLN A 23 21.92 14.55 -18.38
C GLN A 23 21.54 13.73 -17.15
N ALA A 24 22.48 12.94 -16.66
CA ALA A 24 22.35 12.20 -15.40
C ALA A 24 22.13 13.18 -14.24
N ALA A 25 21.19 12.92 -13.35
CA ALA A 25 20.82 13.84 -12.29
C ALA A 25 20.58 13.14 -10.95
N PRO A 26 21.09 13.69 -9.84
CA PRO A 26 20.77 13.20 -8.51
C PRO A 26 19.32 13.52 -8.14
N LEU A 27 18.71 12.67 -7.32
CA LEU A 27 17.42 12.88 -6.70
C LEU A 27 17.57 12.80 -5.18
N HIS A 28 17.23 13.89 -4.47
CA HIS A 28 17.12 13.91 -3.01
C HIS A 28 15.66 13.75 -2.61
N TRP A 29 15.33 12.64 -1.99
CA TRP A 29 13.97 12.30 -1.57
C TRP A 29 13.88 12.23 -0.05
N ALA A 30 12.90 12.90 0.56
CA ALA A 30 12.61 12.80 1.99
C ALA A 30 11.19 12.28 2.25
N ALA A 31 11.10 11.51 3.34
CA ALA A 31 9.83 11.06 3.93
C ALA A 31 9.97 11.00 5.45
N GLN A 32 8.90 10.62 6.17
CA GLN A 32 8.89 10.64 7.63
C GLN A 32 9.70 9.50 8.26
N ASN A 33 9.63 8.29 7.68
CA ASN A 33 10.10 7.07 8.31
C ASN A 33 11.37 6.52 7.67
N ASP A 34 12.22 5.84 8.45
CA ASP A 34 13.32 5.03 7.91
C ASP A 34 12.87 3.60 7.60
N VAL A 35 13.73 2.85 6.90
CA VAL A 35 13.56 1.42 6.71
C VAL A 35 13.83 0.66 8.01
N LEU A 36 13.23 -0.50 8.16
CA LEU A 36 13.49 -1.37 9.31
C LEU A 36 14.62 -2.37 9.04
N THR A 37 14.91 -2.65 7.77
CA THR A 37 15.86 -3.64 7.30
C THR A 37 16.11 -3.48 5.81
N LEU A 38 17.21 -4.00 5.29
CA LEU A 38 17.44 -4.16 3.86
C LEU A 38 17.14 -5.58 3.36
N ASP A 39 16.71 -6.49 4.25
CA ASP A 39 16.28 -7.84 3.89
C ASP A 39 14.83 -7.84 3.35
N PRO A 40 14.59 -8.25 2.08
CA PRO A 40 13.29 -8.11 1.44
C PRO A 40 12.21 -9.08 1.96
N HIS A 41 12.58 -10.11 2.73
CA HIS A 41 11.67 -11.14 3.22
C HIS A 41 11.37 -11.05 4.72
N SER A 42 12.10 -10.22 5.49
CA SER A 42 11.98 -10.23 6.94
C SER A 42 10.81 -9.43 7.46
N GLN A 43 10.52 -8.23 6.92
CA GLN A 43 9.51 -7.34 7.48
C GLN A 43 8.58 -6.71 6.44
N ASN A 44 7.27 -6.84 6.67
CA ASN A 44 6.22 -6.17 5.89
C ASN A 44 5.99 -4.75 6.43
N HIS A 45 6.76 -3.78 5.94
CA HIS A 45 6.70 -2.38 6.33
C HIS A 45 6.70 -1.47 5.09
N GLY A 46 5.80 -0.49 5.03
CA GLY A 46 5.55 0.35 3.84
C GLY A 46 6.81 1.03 3.31
N THR A 47 7.52 1.80 4.14
CA THR A 47 8.76 2.49 3.75
C THR A 47 9.87 1.52 3.35
N THR A 48 10.05 0.43 4.11
CA THR A 48 11.00 -0.64 3.78
C THR A 48 10.71 -1.21 2.39
N SER A 49 9.44 -1.53 2.11
CA SER A 49 9.02 -2.05 0.81
C SER A 49 9.22 -1.03 -0.32
N ALA A 50 8.96 0.26 -0.08
CA ALA A 50 9.18 1.32 -1.06
C ALA A 50 10.67 1.45 -1.45
N ILE A 51 11.55 1.47 -0.48
CA ILE A 51 13.00 1.56 -0.72
C ILE A 51 13.52 0.30 -1.40
N LEU A 52 13.13 -0.88 -0.90
CA LEU A 52 13.62 -2.16 -1.44
C LEU A 52 13.09 -2.47 -2.86
N ALA A 53 11.99 -1.85 -3.30
CA ALA A 53 11.51 -1.93 -4.68
C ALA A 53 12.50 -1.34 -5.72
N HIS A 54 13.46 -0.52 -5.28
CA HIS A 54 14.53 -0.02 -6.13
C HIS A 54 15.63 -1.06 -6.36
N ALA A 55 15.86 -1.94 -5.38
CA ALA A 55 16.94 -2.93 -5.44
C ALA A 55 16.47 -4.33 -5.84
N TYR A 56 15.26 -4.73 -5.47
CA TYR A 56 14.74 -6.08 -5.68
C TYR A 56 13.49 -6.10 -6.54
N GLU A 57 13.35 -7.12 -7.37
CA GLU A 57 12.20 -7.32 -8.25
C GLU A 57 11.51 -8.66 -7.97
N GLY A 58 10.21 -8.71 -8.28
CA GLY A 58 9.41 -9.93 -8.34
C GLY A 58 9.37 -10.53 -9.75
N LEU A 59 8.60 -11.60 -9.92
CA LEU A 59 8.36 -12.19 -11.25
C LEU A 59 7.45 -11.29 -12.08
N THR A 60 6.52 -10.59 -11.44
CA THR A 60 5.62 -9.57 -12.00
C THR A 60 5.85 -8.25 -11.28
N ARG A 61 5.40 -7.13 -11.88
CA ARG A 61 5.45 -5.80 -11.28
C ARG A 61 4.19 -5.00 -11.60
N TYR A 62 3.94 -3.92 -10.87
CA TYR A 62 2.97 -2.90 -11.28
C TYR A 62 3.60 -1.91 -12.25
N GLY A 63 2.87 -1.62 -13.34
CA GLY A 63 3.12 -0.49 -14.21
C GLY A 63 2.66 0.83 -13.59
N LYS A 64 2.71 1.90 -14.39
CA LYS A 64 2.36 3.27 -13.96
C LYS A 64 0.91 3.42 -13.51
N THR A 65 0.00 2.64 -14.07
CA THR A 65 -1.46 2.65 -13.78
C THR A 65 -1.92 1.37 -13.07
N TYR A 66 -1.00 0.69 -12.37
CA TYR A 66 -1.23 -0.54 -11.60
C TYR A 66 -1.71 -1.76 -12.42
N GLN A 67 -1.54 -1.73 -13.74
CA GLN A 67 -1.63 -2.95 -14.55
C GLN A 67 -0.47 -3.88 -14.20
N ILE A 68 -0.74 -5.19 -14.26
CA ILE A 68 0.30 -6.20 -14.08
C ILE A 68 1.18 -6.23 -15.33
N GLU A 69 2.48 -6.10 -15.14
CA GLU A 69 3.48 -6.17 -16.19
C GLU A 69 4.45 -7.34 -15.94
N PRO A 70 5.00 -7.93 -17.02
CA PRO A 70 6.17 -8.80 -16.93
C PRO A 70 7.35 -8.07 -16.25
N ALA A 71 8.05 -8.80 -15.35
CA ALA A 71 9.31 -8.36 -14.75
C ALA A 71 10.36 -9.46 -14.94
N LEU A 72 10.74 -10.18 -13.90
CA LEU A 72 11.68 -11.30 -14.01
C LEU A 72 11.06 -12.53 -14.70
N ALA A 73 9.74 -12.64 -14.77
CA ALA A 73 9.05 -13.51 -15.72
C ALA A 73 8.64 -12.71 -16.97
N THR A 74 8.85 -13.28 -18.15
CA THR A 74 8.45 -12.68 -19.44
C THR A 74 7.02 -13.07 -19.82
N LYS A 75 6.56 -14.22 -19.32
CA LYS A 75 5.24 -14.78 -19.63
C LYS A 75 4.81 -15.72 -18.51
N TRP A 76 3.50 -15.89 -18.37
CA TRP A 76 2.88 -16.91 -17.53
C TRP A 76 1.71 -17.57 -18.26
N THR A 77 1.49 -18.83 -17.96
CA THR A 77 0.44 -19.65 -18.60
C THR A 77 -0.26 -20.48 -17.55
N GLN A 78 -1.57 -20.37 -17.46
CA GLN A 78 -2.39 -21.24 -16.62
C GLN A 78 -2.40 -22.64 -17.25
N ILE A 79 -1.79 -23.62 -16.59
CA ILE A 79 -1.71 -25.03 -17.06
C ILE A 79 -2.94 -25.80 -16.57
N SER A 80 -3.36 -25.54 -15.33
CA SER A 80 -4.59 -26.06 -14.72
C SER A 80 -5.12 -25.04 -13.71
N PRO A 81 -6.31 -25.20 -13.13
CA PRO A 81 -6.83 -24.28 -12.12
C PRO A 81 -5.87 -24.04 -10.93
N THR A 82 -4.98 -24.99 -10.64
CA THR A 82 -4.02 -24.95 -9.53
C THR A 82 -2.56 -25.01 -9.97
N GLN A 83 -2.26 -24.76 -11.26
CA GLN A 83 -0.88 -24.78 -11.76
C GLN A 83 -0.66 -23.64 -12.74
N VAL A 84 0.32 -22.76 -12.45
CA VAL A 84 0.72 -21.65 -13.31
C VAL A 84 2.19 -21.80 -13.66
N ARG A 85 2.51 -21.83 -14.95
CA ARG A 85 3.87 -21.84 -15.46
C ARG A 85 4.37 -20.44 -15.70
N PHE A 86 5.59 -20.14 -15.24
CA PHE A 86 6.30 -18.90 -15.50
C PHE A 86 7.54 -19.16 -16.34
N GLU A 87 7.70 -18.41 -17.43
CA GLU A 87 8.90 -18.35 -18.25
C GLU A 87 9.77 -17.19 -17.76
N LEU A 88 10.96 -17.50 -17.25
CA LEU A 88 11.85 -16.52 -16.65
C LEU A 88 12.67 -15.77 -17.71
N ARG A 89 12.96 -14.52 -17.45
CA ARG A 89 13.77 -13.67 -18.30
C ARG A 89 15.22 -14.14 -18.33
N ARG A 90 15.76 -14.32 -19.54
CA ARG A 90 17.17 -14.72 -19.74
C ARG A 90 18.08 -13.50 -19.69
N GLY A 91 19.35 -13.72 -19.29
CA GLY A 91 20.37 -12.67 -19.28
C GLY A 91 20.29 -11.67 -18.15
N VAL A 92 19.32 -11.82 -17.22
CA VAL A 92 19.24 -10.98 -16.01
C VAL A 92 20.41 -11.32 -15.08
N LYS A 93 21.01 -10.27 -14.50
CA LYS A 93 22.06 -10.38 -13.49
C LYS A 93 21.65 -9.71 -12.20
N PHE A 94 22.04 -10.30 -11.10
CA PHE A 94 22.04 -9.62 -9.81
C PHE A 94 23.08 -8.50 -9.77
N HIS A 95 23.01 -7.62 -8.78
CA HIS A 95 23.91 -6.47 -8.64
C HIS A 95 25.40 -6.83 -8.52
N ASP A 96 25.71 -8.05 -8.06
CA ASP A 96 27.07 -8.58 -8.01
C ASP A 96 27.54 -9.25 -9.32
N GLY A 97 26.67 -9.27 -10.32
CA GLY A 97 26.94 -9.84 -11.65
C GLY A 97 26.57 -11.32 -11.78
N SER A 98 26.16 -12.00 -10.71
CA SER A 98 25.70 -13.40 -10.77
C SER A 98 24.39 -13.52 -11.58
N PRO A 99 24.17 -14.63 -12.33
CA PRO A 99 22.99 -14.78 -13.16
C PRO A 99 21.75 -15.11 -12.31
N PHE A 100 20.58 -14.59 -12.73
CA PHE A 100 19.27 -14.99 -12.18
C PHE A 100 18.75 -16.23 -12.90
N THR A 101 18.30 -17.22 -12.13
CA THR A 101 17.77 -18.49 -12.61
C THR A 101 16.59 -19.00 -11.78
N ALA A 102 16.01 -20.12 -12.19
CA ALA A 102 14.96 -20.83 -11.45
C ALA A 102 15.40 -21.24 -10.02
N ASP A 103 16.69 -21.48 -9.80
CA ASP A 103 17.20 -21.85 -8.47
C ASP A 103 17.02 -20.71 -7.46
N ASP A 104 17.13 -19.45 -7.92
CA ASP A 104 16.88 -18.28 -7.08
C ASP A 104 15.40 -18.10 -6.74
N VAL A 105 14.49 -18.48 -7.65
CA VAL A 105 13.04 -18.47 -7.40
C VAL A 105 12.69 -19.50 -6.33
N LEU A 106 13.18 -20.73 -6.44
CA LEU A 106 12.97 -21.80 -5.45
C LEU A 106 13.55 -21.41 -4.09
N PHE A 107 14.77 -20.87 -4.09
CA PHE A 107 15.45 -20.39 -2.89
C PHE A 107 14.64 -19.28 -2.21
N SER A 108 14.22 -18.27 -2.98
CA SER A 108 13.43 -17.14 -2.48
C SER A 108 12.10 -17.61 -1.88
N PHE A 109 11.45 -18.61 -2.50
CA PHE A 109 10.22 -19.20 -1.98
C PHE A 109 10.43 -19.95 -0.65
N ALA A 110 11.46 -20.76 -0.55
CA ALA A 110 11.79 -21.45 0.69
C ALA A 110 12.12 -20.45 1.81
N ARG A 111 12.84 -19.36 1.45
CA ARG A 111 13.27 -18.33 2.39
C ARG A 111 12.11 -17.48 2.91
N ILE A 112 11.21 -16.97 2.04
CA ILE A 112 10.08 -16.12 2.46
C ILE A 112 9.06 -16.86 3.34
N LYS A 113 9.01 -18.20 3.25
CA LYS A 113 8.13 -19.06 4.08
C LYS A 113 8.66 -19.32 5.49
N GLN A 114 9.88 -18.91 5.81
CA GLN A 114 10.43 -19.10 7.14
C GLN A 114 9.62 -18.35 8.21
N PRO A 115 9.38 -18.94 9.39
CA PRO A 115 8.45 -18.40 10.39
C PRO A 115 8.90 -17.09 11.03
N GLN A 116 10.16 -16.72 10.92
CA GLN A 116 10.72 -15.48 11.46
C GLN A 116 10.29 -14.23 10.67
N GLY A 117 9.92 -14.38 9.39
CA GLY A 117 9.54 -13.28 8.52
C GLY A 117 8.05 -12.94 8.59
N THR A 118 7.69 -11.75 8.12
CA THR A 118 6.29 -11.29 8.03
C THR A 118 5.79 -11.13 6.59
N MET A 119 6.62 -11.52 5.60
CA MET A 119 6.29 -11.43 4.17
C MET A 119 5.59 -12.67 3.60
N GLN A 120 5.34 -13.70 4.41
CA GLN A 120 4.73 -14.97 4.00
C GLN A 120 3.36 -14.81 3.30
N ALA A 121 2.61 -13.75 3.67
CA ALA A 121 1.30 -13.48 3.09
C ALA A 121 1.32 -13.36 1.55
N TYR A 122 2.44 -12.90 0.98
CA TYR A 122 2.60 -12.74 -0.47
C TYR A 122 2.73 -14.05 -1.26
N VAL A 123 3.04 -15.13 -0.58
CA VAL A 123 3.13 -16.48 -1.17
C VAL A 123 2.10 -17.46 -0.61
N ASN A 124 1.14 -16.98 0.18
CA ASN A 124 0.05 -17.81 0.67
C ASN A 124 -0.75 -18.39 -0.50
N GLY A 125 -1.12 -19.68 -0.35
CA GLY A 125 -1.80 -20.43 -1.41
C GLY A 125 -0.85 -21.08 -2.43
N ILE A 126 0.46 -20.78 -2.40
CA ILE A 126 1.46 -21.53 -3.18
C ILE A 126 1.95 -22.69 -2.30
N SER A 127 1.62 -23.92 -2.70
CA SER A 127 2.07 -25.13 -1.98
C SER A 127 3.51 -25.49 -2.33
N GLU A 128 3.87 -25.37 -3.61
CA GLU A 128 5.17 -25.77 -4.14
C GLU A 128 5.55 -24.92 -5.36
N ILE A 129 6.85 -24.70 -5.59
CA ILE A 129 7.39 -24.23 -6.86
C ILE A 129 8.30 -25.31 -7.42
N LYS A 130 7.96 -25.81 -8.62
CA LYS A 130 8.72 -26.86 -9.34
C LYS A 130 9.61 -26.22 -10.38
N LYS A 131 10.91 -26.53 -10.34
CA LYS A 131 11.85 -26.23 -11.41
C LYS A 131 11.61 -27.19 -12.58
N ILE A 132 11.32 -26.64 -13.76
CA ILE A 132 11.21 -27.39 -15.00
C ILE A 132 12.56 -27.39 -15.72
N ASP A 133 13.15 -26.21 -15.86
CA ASP A 133 14.51 -25.99 -16.35
C ASP A 133 15.12 -24.75 -15.69
N SER A 134 16.26 -24.27 -16.17
CA SER A 134 16.95 -23.10 -15.60
C SER A 134 16.16 -21.78 -15.71
N HIS A 135 15.14 -21.71 -16.59
CA HIS A 135 14.34 -20.50 -16.85
C HIS A 135 12.85 -20.79 -16.94
N THR A 136 12.39 -21.90 -16.41
CA THR A 136 10.97 -22.26 -16.36
C THR A 136 10.62 -22.85 -14.99
N VAL A 137 9.59 -22.30 -14.35
CA VAL A 137 9.09 -22.81 -13.08
C VAL A 137 7.58 -22.96 -13.12
N ASP A 138 7.06 -23.98 -12.42
CA ASP A 138 5.63 -24.19 -12.21
C ASP A 138 5.27 -23.87 -10.75
N PHE A 139 4.34 -22.95 -10.57
CA PHE A 139 3.73 -22.68 -9.26
C PHE A 139 2.54 -23.61 -9.08
N ILE A 140 2.60 -24.45 -8.06
CA ILE A 140 1.52 -25.36 -7.65
C ILE A 140 0.76 -24.68 -6.52
N LEU A 141 -0.54 -24.50 -6.71
CA LEU A 141 -1.42 -23.80 -5.77
C LEU A 141 -2.25 -24.81 -4.97
N SER A 142 -2.54 -24.49 -3.71
CA SER A 142 -3.44 -25.28 -2.87
C SER A 142 -4.91 -25.19 -3.29
N ALA A 143 -5.29 -24.08 -3.98
CA ALA A 143 -6.58 -23.83 -4.58
C ALA A 143 -6.39 -22.84 -5.75
N PRO A 144 -7.37 -22.68 -6.67
CA PRO A 144 -7.34 -21.62 -7.67
C PRO A 144 -7.11 -20.26 -7.02
N ASN A 145 -6.26 -19.42 -7.63
CA ASN A 145 -5.94 -18.09 -7.10
C ASN A 145 -5.98 -17.04 -8.23
N PRO A 146 -7.12 -16.38 -8.46
CA PRO A 146 -7.28 -15.39 -9.54
C PRO A 146 -6.40 -14.16 -9.39
N ILE A 147 -5.88 -13.89 -8.19
CA ILE A 147 -5.03 -12.73 -7.89
C ILE A 147 -3.56 -13.09 -7.66
N LEU A 148 -3.15 -14.32 -8.04
CA LEU A 148 -1.77 -14.78 -7.85
C LEU A 148 -0.74 -13.76 -8.33
N LEU A 149 -0.91 -13.22 -9.53
CA LEU A 149 0.03 -12.28 -10.14
C LEU A 149 0.18 -10.98 -9.34
N ARG A 150 -0.87 -10.55 -8.63
CA ARG A 150 -0.85 -9.40 -7.73
C ARG A 150 -0.18 -9.73 -6.39
N ASN A 151 -0.47 -10.91 -5.86
CA ASN A 151 0.11 -11.36 -4.60
C ASN A 151 1.63 -11.47 -4.68
N ILE A 152 2.18 -11.98 -5.79
CA ILE A 152 3.62 -12.25 -5.93
C ILE A 152 4.47 -11.02 -6.33
N ILE A 153 3.91 -9.83 -6.44
CA ILE A 153 4.68 -8.63 -6.81
C ILE A 153 5.75 -8.32 -5.76
N ASP A 154 5.40 -8.41 -4.47
CA ASP A 154 6.35 -8.23 -3.36
C ASP A 154 7.04 -9.55 -2.94
N PHE A 155 6.81 -10.64 -3.67
CA PHE A 155 7.66 -11.85 -3.61
C PHE A 155 8.95 -11.58 -4.40
N ARG A 156 9.91 -10.98 -3.73
CA ARG A 156 11.15 -10.46 -4.34
C ARG A 156 12.22 -11.55 -4.43
N MET A 157 12.95 -11.57 -5.55
CA MET A 157 13.99 -12.56 -5.78
C MET A 157 15.29 -12.20 -5.09
N VAL A 158 15.84 -13.15 -4.34
CA VAL A 158 17.13 -13.05 -3.65
C VAL A 158 18.09 -14.05 -4.28
N SER A 159 19.33 -13.63 -4.55
CA SER A 159 20.38 -14.51 -5.09
C SER A 159 20.73 -15.61 -4.07
N LYS A 160 20.55 -16.86 -4.46
CA LYS A 160 20.90 -18.04 -3.65
C LYS A 160 22.38 -18.01 -3.29
N SER A 161 23.26 -17.87 -4.30
CA SER A 161 24.71 -17.89 -4.12
C SER A 161 25.22 -16.77 -3.22
N TRP A 162 24.62 -15.56 -3.35
CA TRP A 162 24.97 -14.44 -2.49
C TRP A 162 24.54 -14.68 -1.04
N ALA A 163 23.33 -15.20 -0.82
CA ALA A 163 22.81 -15.49 0.51
C ALA A 163 23.64 -16.60 1.20
N GLU A 164 24.02 -17.64 0.48
CA GLU A 164 24.89 -18.72 0.98
C GLU A 164 26.27 -18.18 1.35
N LYS A 165 26.92 -17.42 0.45
CA LYS A 165 28.23 -16.80 0.66
C LYS A 165 28.25 -15.91 1.89
N ASN A 166 27.18 -15.15 2.14
CA ASN A 166 27.11 -14.14 3.21
C ASN A 166 26.34 -14.64 4.45
N LYS A 167 26.11 -15.95 4.59
CA LYS A 167 25.42 -16.56 5.74
C LYS A 167 24.05 -15.95 6.04
N SER A 168 23.31 -15.60 4.97
CA SER A 168 21.99 -14.96 5.03
C SER A 168 20.87 -15.84 4.44
N VAL A 169 21.05 -17.16 4.47
CA VAL A 169 20.05 -18.15 4.04
C VAL A 169 18.81 -18.08 4.94
N ASN A 170 19.02 -17.96 6.24
CA ASN A 170 17.93 -17.84 7.20
C ASN A 170 17.52 -16.38 7.37
N LEU A 171 16.22 -16.19 7.67
CA LEU A 171 15.69 -14.87 8.06
C LEU A 171 16.14 -14.54 9.48
N PRO A 172 16.43 -13.26 9.77
CA PRO A 172 16.72 -12.82 11.13
C PRO A 172 15.48 -12.93 12.03
N ASP A 173 15.66 -13.24 13.28
CA ASP A 173 14.60 -13.09 14.29
C ASP A 173 14.46 -11.61 14.69
N VAL A 174 13.43 -10.96 14.11
CA VAL A 174 13.16 -9.54 14.37
C VAL A 174 12.74 -9.24 15.80
N LYS A 175 12.24 -10.24 16.55
CA LYS A 175 11.82 -10.05 17.97
C LYS A 175 13.00 -9.79 18.88
N VAL A 176 14.14 -10.41 18.57
CA VAL A 176 15.39 -10.21 19.33
C VAL A 176 16.34 -9.24 18.61
N LYS A 177 15.85 -8.55 17.55
CA LYS A 177 16.65 -7.62 16.75
C LYS A 177 17.93 -8.25 16.17
N GLU A 178 17.83 -9.52 15.76
CA GLU A 178 18.95 -10.21 15.14
C GLU A 178 19.35 -9.50 13.85
N GLU A 179 20.65 -9.33 13.64
CA GLU A 179 21.22 -8.78 12.41
C GLU A 179 21.95 -9.88 11.62
N THR A 180 21.65 -9.97 10.34
CA THR A 180 22.37 -10.79 9.36
C THR A 180 23.05 -9.87 8.34
N PHE A 181 23.89 -10.41 7.48
CA PHE A 181 24.48 -9.59 6.41
C PHE A 181 23.41 -8.97 5.50
N ALA A 182 22.31 -9.69 5.21
CA ALA A 182 21.20 -9.20 4.40
C ALA A 182 20.40 -8.08 5.07
N THR A 183 20.40 -7.92 6.39
CA THR A 183 19.72 -6.81 7.06
C THR A 183 20.36 -5.46 6.77
N ARG A 184 21.65 -5.43 6.37
CA ARG A 184 22.46 -4.23 6.10
C ARG A 184 22.93 -4.10 4.67
N ASN A 185 22.81 -5.14 3.85
CA ASN A 185 23.33 -5.19 2.48
C ASN A 185 22.28 -5.75 1.53
N THR A 186 22.33 -5.35 0.26
CA THR A 186 21.42 -5.81 -0.79
C THR A 186 22.17 -6.45 -1.96
N ASN A 187 21.55 -7.44 -2.58
CA ASN A 187 21.95 -7.97 -3.88
C ASN A 187 20.70 -8.41 -4.65
N GLY A 188 20.07 -7.48 -5.33
CA GLY A 188 18.87 -7.71 -6.14
C GLY A 188 19.16 -7.57 -7.63
N THR A 189 18.10 -7.52 -8.44
CA THR A 189 18.13 -7.36 -9.90
C THR A 189 17.65 -5.99 -10.35
N GLY A 190 17.22 -5.13 -9.40
CA GLY A 190 16.47 -3.92 -9.66
C GLY A 190 17.26 -2.78 -10.32
N PRO A 191 16.54 -1.68 -10.65
CA PRO A 191 17.10 -0.53 -11.36
C PRO A 191 18.13 0.27 -10.57
N TYR A 192 18.20 0.11 -9.24
CA TYR A 192 19.18 0.80 -8.39
C TYR A 192 19.87 -0.18 -7.45
N LYS A 193 21.15 0.12 -7.15
CA LYS A 193 21.97 -0.55 -6.14
C LYS A 193 21.99 0.31 -4.88
N ILE A 194 21.59 -0.24 -3.73
CA ILE A 194 21.76 0.44 -2.43
C ILE A 194 23.22 0.32 -2.05
N THR A 195 23.90 1.46 -1.92
CA THR A 195 25.34 1.53 -1.64
C THR A 195 25.65 1.81 -0.17
N GLY A 196 24.64 2.22 0.60
CA GLY A 196 24.80 2.44 2.03
C GLY A 196 23.49 2.82 2.71
N TRP A 197 23.38 2.41 3.98
CA TRP A 197 22.32 2.81 4.88
C TRP A 197 22.92 3.25 6.22
N GLN A 198 22.71 4.50 6.57
CA GLN A 198 23.01 5.08 7.89
C GLN A 198 21.66 5.29 8.59
N PRO A 199 21.32 4.46 9.60
CA PRO A 199 20.01 4.49 10.26
C PRO A 199 19.65 5.89 10.76
N ASP A 200 18.40 6.27 10.57
CA ASP A 200 17.81 7.59 10.91
C ASP A 200 18.53 8.79 10.24
N GLN A 201 19.40 8.57 9.26
CA GLN A 201 20.14 9.63 8.56
C GLN A 201 19.90 9.59 7.06
N LYS A 202 20.35 8.52 6.38
CA LYS A 202 20.21 8.43 4.92
C LYS A 202 20.39 7.01 4.38
N ILE A 203 19.79 6.81 3.19
CA ILE A 203 20.06 5.67 2.31
C ILE A 203 20.58 6.22 0.98
N SER A 204 21.69 5.68 0.50
CA SER A 204 22.30 6.05 -0.76
C SER A 204 22.09 4.94 -1.79
N MET A 205 21.66 5.32 -3.00
CA MET A 205 21.44 4.40 -4.11
C MET A 205 22.06 4.97 -5.39
N VAL A 206 22.56 4.10 -6.25
CA VAL A 206 23.08 4.47 -7.59
C VAL A 206 22.37 3.64 -8.66
N ALA A 207 22.16 4.22 -9.82
CA ALA A 207 21.51 3.53 -10.94
C ALA A 207 22.31 2.27 -11.35
N ASN A 208 21.59 1.17 -11.55
CA ASN A 208 22.15 -0.06 -12.08
C ASN A 208 22.24 0.04 -13.61
N LYS A 209 23.42 0.33 -14.13
CA LYS A 209 23.66 0.49 -15.58
C LYS A 209 23.44 -0.80 -16.37
N ASP A 210 23.53 -1.95 -15.70
CA ASP A 210 23.31 -3.27 -16.28
C ASP A 210 21.86 -3.77 -16.07
N TRP A 211 20.93 -2.88 -15.69
CA TRP A 211 19.53 -3.27 -15.48
C TRP A 211 18.90 -3.74 -16.80
N TRP A 212 18.26 -4.89 -16.76
CA TRP A 212 17.69 -5.59 -17.92
C TRP A 212 16.65 -4.77 -18.70
N ASP A 213 15.97 -3.80 -18.04
CA ASP A 213 14.92 -2.97 -18.63
C ASP A 213 15.39 -1.52 -18.87
N ALA A 214 16.56 -1.39 -19.44
CA ALA A 214 17.21 -0.08 -19.68
C ALA A 214 16.33 0.91 -20.47
N ALA A 215 15.42 0.43 -21.32
CA ALA A 215 14.46 1.26 -22.05
C ALA A 215 13.46 2.01 -21.15
N ASN A 216 13.21 1.50 -19.94
CA ASN A 216 12.35 2.11 -18.93
C ASN A 216 13.12 2.76 -17.77
N ALA A 217 14.44 2.91 -17.91
CA ALA A 217 15.24 3.65 -16.93
C ALA A 217 14.95 5.15 -17.04
N SER A 218 14.99 5.84 -15.89
CA SER A 218 14.91 7.30 -15.81
C SER A 218 16.30 7.95 -15.99
N ASN A 219 16.35 9.28 -16.00
CA ASN A 219 17.62 10.00 -16.00
C ASN A 219 18.23 10.18 -14.60
N VAL A 220 17.58 9.67 -13.56
CA VAL A 220 18.09 9.71 -12.18
C VAL A 220 19.22 8.70 -12.03
N ASP A 221 20.45 9.18 -11.82
CA ASP A 221 21.65 8.35 -11.68
C ASP A 221 21.96 7.97 -10.24
N SER A 222 21.48 8.76 -9.28
CA SER A 222 21.66 8.52 -7.86
C SER A 222 20.44 9.00 -7.07
N VAL A 223 20.14 8.31 -5.99
CA VAL A 223 19.08 8.68 -5.05
C VAL A 223 19.66 8.75 -3.65
N THR A 224 19.43 9.88 -2.97
CA THR A 224 19.64 10.01 -1.53
C THR A 224 18.28 10.10 -0.87
N TYR A 225 17.91 9.09 -0.10
CA TYR A 225 16.72 9.10 0.73
C TYR A 225 17.06 9.54 2.16
N SER A 226 16.31 10.51 2.70
CA SER A 226 16.51 11.06 4.04
C SER A 226 15.22 10.90 4.87
N PRO A 227 15.24 10.09 5.95
CA PRO A 227 14.14 10.03 6.91
C PRO A 227 14.15 11.29 7.78
N ILE A 228 13.17 12.18 7.62
CA ILE A 228 13.05 13.42 8.40
C ILE A 228 11.72 13.36 9.18
N LYS A 229 11.80 13.06 10.48
CA LYS A 229 10.64 12.83 11.35
C LYS A 229 9.80 14.10 11.55
N SER A 230 10.44 15.26 11.74
CA SER A 230 9.77 16.53 11.96
C SER A 230 9.17 17.08 10.67
N ASP A 231 7.86 17.31 10.66
CA ASP A 231 7.13 17.90 9.54
C ASP A 231 7.71 19.26 9.11
N ALA A 232 7.95 20.16 10.09
CA ALA A 232 8.50 21.48 9.81
C ALA A 232 9.90 21.41 9.18
N THR A 233 10.76 20.50 9.69
CA THR A 233 12.11 20.30 9.15
C THR A 233 12.03 19.72 7.73
N ARG A 234 11.11 18.78 7.48
CA ARG A 234 10.93 18.15 6.18
C ARG A 234 10.47 19.15 5.12
N VAL A 235 9.52 20.04 5.47
CA VAL A 235 9.07 21.12 4.59
C VAL A 235 10.18 22.16 4.38
N ALA A 236 10.95 22.51 5.41
CA ALA A 236 12.06 23.44 5.29
C ALA A 236 13.16 22.91 4.35
N ALA A 237 13.47 21.61 4.41
CA ALA A 237 14.44 20.98 3.52
C ALA A 237 14.04 21.05 2.03
N LEU A 238 12.74 20.93 1.71
CA LEU A 238 12.24 21.15 0.35
C LEU A 238 12.38 22.61 -0.08
N LEU A 239 12.01 23.55 0.79
CA LEU A 239 12.05 25.00 0.49
C LEU A 239 13.49 25.51 0.35
N SER A 240 14.44 25.00 1.13
CA SER A 240 15.86 25.34 1.02
C SER A 240 16.54 24.73 -0.23
N GLY A 241 15.91 23.71 -0.81
CA GLY A 241 16.47 22.99 -1.95
C GLY A 241 17.38 21.82 -1.58
N GLU A 242 17.49 21.45 -0.29
CA GLU A 242 18.20 20.27 0.17
C GLU A 242 17.50 18.96 -0.32
N VAL A 243 16.17 19.01 -0.48
CA VAL A 243 15.33 17.92 -0.95
C VAL A 243 14.65 18.30 -2.25
N ASP A 244 14.52 17.35 -3.19
CA ASP A 244 13.89 17.54 -4.49
C ASP A 244 12.46 16.99 -4.53
N LEU A 245 12.21 15.88 -3.82
CA LEU A 245 10.92 15.21 -3.68
C LEU A 245 10.62 14.96 -2.20
N LEU A 246 9.44 15.34 -1.77
CA LEU A 246 8.93 15.14 -0.42
C LEU A 246 7.62 14.34 -0.51
N THR A 247 7.60 13.17 0.10
CA THR A 247 6.39 12.43 0.44
C THR A 247 6.04 12.68 1.92
N ASP A 248 4.90 12.18 2.42
CA ASP A 248 4.40 12.53 3.77
C ASP A 248 4.28 14.06 3.99
N LEU A 249 3.74 14.77 3.00
CA LEU A 249 3.51 16.22 3.08
C LEU A 249 2.39 16.53 4.07
N PRO A 250 2.65 17.38 5.11
CA PRO A 250 1.61 17.78 6.04
C PRO A 250 0.51 18.59 5.34
N THR A 251 -0.76 18.28 5.62
CA THR A 251 -1.90 18.89 4.94
C THR A 251 -2.00 20.41 5.15
N GLN A 252 -1.54 20.91 6.32
CA GLN A 252 -1.50 22.33 6.64
C GLN A 252 -0.54 23.13 5.76
N ASP A 253 0.50 22.49 5.20
CA ASP A 253 1.51 23.17 4.40
C ASP A 253 1.21 23.15 2.89
N VAL A 254 0.25 22.34 2.44
CA VAL A 254 -0.09 22.17 1.02
C VAL A 254 -0.45 23.50 0.34
N ALA A 255 -1.31 24.31 0.98
CA ALA A 255 -1.74 25.59 0.40
C ALA A 255 -0.55 26.57 0.25
N LYS A 256 0.32 26.65 1.25
CA LYS A 256 1.53 27.48 1.23
C LYS A 256 2.49 27.05 0.14
N LEU A 257 2.77 25.76 0.05
CA LEU A 257 3.71 25.22 -0.95
C LEU A 257 3.15 25.32 -2.37
N ARG A 258 1.84 25.18 -2.56
CA ARG A 258 1.19 25.38 -3.87
C ARG A 258 1.33 26.83 -4.39
N ALA A 259 1.41 27.81 -3.50
CA ALA A 259 1.64 29.19 -3.87
C ALA A 259 3.11 29.50 -4.24
N ASP A 260 4.06 28.62 -3.90
CA ASP A 260 5.47 28.80 -4.25
C ASP A 260 5.71 28.49 -5.73
N PRO A 261 6.23 29.46 -6.54
CA PRO A 261 6.48 29.24 -7.96
C PRO A 261 7.53 28.17 -8.28
N LYS A 262 8.34 27.78 -7.31
CA LYS A 262 9.40 26.76 -7.48
C LYS A 262 8.93 25.34 -7.16
N ILE A 263 7.76 25.20 -6.51
CA ILE A 263 7.23 23.91 -6.02
C ILE A 263 6.06 23.46 -6.89
N ALA A 264 5.99 22.17 -7.12
CA ALA A 264 4.84 21.47 -7.68
C ALA A 264 4.24 20.56 -6.60
N ILE A 265 2.91 20.56 -6.50
CA ILE A 265 2.16 19.64 -5.64
C ILE A 265 1.48 18.62 -6.53
N MET A 266 1.65 17.34 -6.20
CA MET A 266 0.97 16.22 -6.82
C MET A 266 0.07 15.56 -5.78
N GLU A 267 -1.22 15.44 -6.08
CA GLU A 267 -2.21 14.80 -5.21
C GLU A 267 -2.73 13.54 -5.87
N GLY A 268 -2.93 12.51 -5.07
CA GLY A 268 -3.50 11.26 -5.54
C GLY A 268 -4.15 10.46 -4.42
N ASN A 269 -5.11 9.63 -4.78
CA ASN A 269 -5.73 8.72 -3.83
C ASN A 269 -4.72 7.64 -3.39
N GLU A 270 -4.67 7.40 -2.09
CA GLU A 270 -4.05 6.19 -1.54
C GLU A 270 -5.08 5.06 -1.53
N VAL A 271 -4.63 3.82 -1.66
CA VAL A 271 -5.49 2.62 -1.55
C VAL A 271 -5.91 2.35 -0.11
N ARG A 272 -6.11 3.41 0.67
CA ARG A 272 -6.46 3.34 2.09
C ARG A 272 -7.81 4.00 2.37
N THR A 273 -8.65 3.26 3.12
CA THR A 273 -9.89 3.79 3.68
C THR A 273 -9.73 3.97 5.18
N ILE A 274 -10.12 5.14 5.68
CA ILE A 274 -10.23 5.46 7.11
C ILE A 274 -11.68 5.25 7.54
N PHE A 275 -11.88 4.54 8.66
CA PHE A 275 -13.21 4.12 9.10
C PHE A 275 -13.28 3.91 10.62
N PHE A 276 -14.48 3.96 11.17
CA PHE A 276 -14.72 3.50 12.52
C PHE A 276 -15.16 2.03 12.50
N ALA A 277 -14.61 1.28 13.43
CA ALA A 277 -14.85 -0.14 13.65
C ALA A 277 -15.56 -0.36 14.97
N MET A 278 -16.48 -1.33 14.99
CA MET A 278 -17.34 -1.66 16.12
C MET A 278 -17.26 -3.16 16.42
N ASP A 279 -17.11 -3.52 17.68
CA ASP A 279 -17.20 -4.91 18.12
C ASP A 279 -18.66 -5.40 18.06
N GLN A 280 -18.94 -6.32 17.14
CA GLN A 280 -20.28 -6.83 16.88
C GLN A 280 -20.53 -8.22 17.51
N GLY A 281 -19.53 -8.78 18.20
CA GLY A 281 -19.61 -10.13 18.75
C GLY A 281 -19.70 -10.21 20.27
N SER A 282 -19.09 -9.27 21.01
CA SER A 282 -19.16 -9.26 22.48
C SER A 282 -20.59 -9.07 22.99
N ASP A 283 -20.87 -9.61 24.16
CA ASP A 283 -22.22 -9.47 24.76
C ASP A 283 -22.42 -8.07 25.37
N GLU A 284 -21.36 -7.42 25.78
CA GLU A 284 -21.37 -6.06 26.35
C GLU A 284 -20.14 -5.27 25.87
N ILE A 285 -20.28 -3.94 25.78
CA ILE A 285 -19.16 -3.03 25.51
C ILE A 285 -18.58 -2.54 26.83
N ARG A 286 -17.30 -2.83 27.06
CA ARG A 286 -16.57 -2.40 28.27
C ARG A 286 -16.56 -0.89 28.38
N GLY A 287 -16.84 -0.37 29.56
CA GLY A 287 -16.87 1.08 29.81
C GLY A 287 -18.12 1.80 29.28
N SER A 288 -19.07 1.09 28.66
CA SER A 288 -20.39 1.63 28.32
C SER A 288 -21.29 1.68 29.54
N ASN A 289 -22.24 2.63 29.56
CA ASN A 289 -23.32 2.66 30.54
C ASN A 289 -24.43 1.63 30.25
N ILE A 290 -24.46 1.04 29.07
CA ILE A 290 -25.39 -0.06 28.72
C ILE A 290 -24.81 -1.36 29.26
N LYS A 291 -25.58 -2.01 30.15
CA LYS A 291 -25.18 -3.26 30.79
C LYS A 291 -25.93 -4.45 30.22
N GLY A 292 -25.22 -5.58 30.08
CA GLY A 292 -25.79 -6.85 29.59
C GLY A 292 -26.20 -6.83 28.12
N LYS A 293 -25.83 -5.78 27.36
CA LYS A 293 -26.14 -5.65 25.93
C LYS A 293 -25.01 -4.95 25.19
N ASN A 294 -24.85 -5.35 23.95
CA ASN A 294 -23.96 -4.69 23.01
C ASN A 294 -24.79 -3.94 21.94
N PRO A 295 -24.85 -2.60 22.00
CA PRO A 295 -25.61 -1.81 21.02
C PRO A 295 -25.18 -2.04 19.57
N PHE A 296 -23.89 -2.37 19.33
CA PHE A 296 -23.37 -2.54 17.99
C PHE A 296 -23.79 -3.86 17.30
N LYS A 297 -24.44 -4.79 18.00
CA LYS A 297 -25.11 -5.96 17.39
C LYS A 297 -26.31 -5.53 16.54
N ASP A 298 -26.98 -4.41 16.89
CA ASP A 298 -28.12 -3.90 16.15
C ASP A 298 -27.67 -3.04 14.96
N LYS A 299 -28.04 -3.44 13.74
CA LYS A 299 -27.74 -2.72 12.51
C LYS A 299 -28.22 -1.25 12.53
N ARG A 300 -29.38 -0.98 13.17
CA ARG A 300 -29.95 0.37 13.27
C ARG A 300 -29.03 1.31 14.04
N VAL A 301 -28.36 0.81 15.08
CA VAL A 301 -27.37 1.57 15.84
C VAL A 301 -26.15 1.87 14.99
N ARG A 302 -25.65 0.87 14.24
CA ARG A 302 -24.50 1.08 13.33
C ARG A 302 -24.82 2.07 12.21
N GLU A 303 -26.03 1.98 11.64
CA GLU A 303 -26.53 2.94 10.65
C GLU A 303 -26.66 4.34 11.24
N ALA A 304 -27.22 4.48 12.45
CA ALA A 304 -27.37 5.77 13.14
C ALA A 304 -26.02 6.46 13.33
N LEU A 305 -25.00 5.73 13.82
CA LEU A 305 -23.64 6.25 13.97
C LEU A 305 -23.04 6.68 12.63
N SER A 306 -23.32 5.93 11.56
CA SER A 306 -22.81 6.23 10.22
C SER A 306 -23.45 7.48 9.61
N VAL A 307 -24.78 7.59 9.65
CA VAL A 307 -25.50 8.74 9.05
C VAL A 307 -25.37 10.03 9.87
N ALA A 308 -24.94 9.95 11.13
CA ALA A 308 -24.63 11.11 11.94
C ALA A 308 -23.34 11.83 11.54
N ILE A 309 -22.45 11.19 10.78
CA ILE A 309 -21.13 11.73 10.40
C ILE A 309 -21.24 12.61 9.15
N ASP A 310 -20.95 13.90 9.30
CA ASP A 310 -20.78 14.82 8.16
C ASP A 310 -19.37 14.67 7.56
N ARG A 311 -19.26 13.78 6.60
CA ARG A 311 -18.00 13.47 5.88
C ARG A 311 -17.48 14.65 5.07
N GLU A 312 -18.40 15.48 4.54
CA GLU A 312 -18.02 16.67 3.80
C GLU A 312 -17.47 17.77 4.73
N ALA A 313 -17.99 17.89 5.96
CA ALA A 313 -17.42 18.79 6.96
C ALA A 313 -16.01 18.34 7.38
N ILE A 314 -15.80 17.02 7.58
CA ILE A 314 -14.46 16.46 7.85
C ILE A 314 -13.51 16.78 6.68
N LYS A 315 -13.93 16.55 5.43
CA LYS A 315 -13.14 16.90 4.25
C LYS A 315 -12.72 18.35 4.22
N ARG A 316 -13.69 19.28 4.43
CA ARG A 316 -13.41 20.72 4.35
C ARG A 316 -12.56 21.24 5.51
N ALA A 317 -12.99 20.93 6.75
CA ALA A 317 -12.44 21.56 7.95
C ALA A 317 -11.17 20.88 8.47
N ILE A 318 -11.10 19.53 8.40
CA ILE A 318 -10.00 18.75 8.97
C ILE A 318 -9.00 18.37 7.90
N MET A 319 -9.50 17.76 6.79
CA MET A 319 -8.65 17.28 5.72
C MET A 319 -8.24 18.35 4.71
N ARG A 320 -8.73 19.59 4.85
CA ARG A 320 -8.42 20.72 3.95
C ARG A 320 -8.63 20.41 2.46
N GLY A 321 -9.66 19.60 2.17
CA GLY A 321 -9.98 19.11 0.83
C GLY A 321 -9.27 17.81 0.43
N LEU A 322 -8.27 17.39 1.18
CA LEU A 322 -7.40 16.23 0.86
C LEU A 322 -7.98 14.92 1.38
N SER A 323 -9.21 14.63 1.01
CA SER A 323 -9.86 13.32 1.23
C SER A 323 -11.03 13.14 0.27
N ALA A 324 -11.39 11.90 -0.01
CA ALA A 324 -12.59 11.55 -0.75
C ALA A 324 -13.58 10.86 0.22
N PRO A 325 -14.74 11.48 0.56
CA PRO A 325 -15.76 10.84 1.39
C PRO A 325 -16.09 9.44 0.89
N ALA A 326 -16.19 8.47 1.79
CA ALA A 326 -16.29 7.06 1.46
C ALA A 326 -17.58 6.40 1.99
N ALA A 327 -18.15 5.49 1.19
CA ALA A 327 -19.16 4.52 1.60
C ALA A 327 -18.63 3.08 1.59
N LEU A 328 -17.59 2.82 0.79
CA LEU A 328 -16.97 1.51 0.67
C LEU A 328 -15.69 1.36 1.51
N MET A 329 -15.34 0.11 1.79
CA MET A 329 -14.10 -0.26 2.48
C MET A 329 -12.91 -0.45 1.53
N VAL A 330 -13.07 -0.08 0.26
CA VAL A 330 -12.03 -0.13 -0.77
C VAL A 330 -11.98 1.19 -1.52
N ALA A 331 -10.80 1.73 -1.70
CA ALA A 331 -10.57 3.03 -2.34
C ALA A 331 -10.61 2.94 -3.88
N PRO A 332 -10.81 4.08 -4.58
CA PRO A 332 -10.66 4.15 -6.02
C PRO A 332 -9.32 3.58 -6.50
N GLY A 333 -9.34 2.81 -7.61
CA GLY A 333 -8.17 2.11 -8.14
C GLY A 333 -8.01 0.67 -7.65
N VAL A 334 -8.74 0.26 -6.62
CA VAL A 334 -8.80 -1.15 -6.18
C VAL A 334 -9.86 -1.88 -7.01
N ASN A 335 -9.54 -3.07 -7.55
CA ASN A 335 -10.51 -3.90 -8.25
C ASN A 335 -11.69 -4.26 -7.33
N GLY A 336 -12.91 -4.05 -7.80
CA GLY A 336 -14.16 -4.15 -7.03
C GLY A 336 -14.72 -2.79 -6.62
N HIS A 337 -13.90 -1.73 -6.53
CA HIS A 337 -14.42 -0.38 -6.36
C HIS A 337 -15.16 0.11 -7.60
N THR A 338 -16.35 0.69 -7.40
CA THR A 338 -17.08 1.44 -8.44
C THR A 338 -17.74 2.66 -7.80
N ALA A 339 -17.69 3.81 -8.49
CA ALA A 339 -18.13 5.09 -7.93
C ALA A 339 -19.64 5.13 -7.63
N ASP A 340 -20.46 4.36 -8.34
CA ASP A 340 -21.92 4.29 -8.15
C ASP A 340 -22.32 3.69 -6.80
N ILE A 341 -21.50 2.78 -6.22
CA ILE A 341 -21.75 2.20 -4.91
C ILE A 341 -20.91 2.86 -3.79
N ASP A 342 -20.00 3.77 -4.13
CA ASP A 342 -19.16 4.48 -3.16
C ASP A 342 -19.64 5.92 -2.93
N THR A 343 -20.93 6.12 -2.84
CA THR A 343 -21.53 7.42 -2.55
C THR A 343 -22.09 7.40 -1.13
N PRO A 344 -21.43 8.05 -0.14
CA PRO A 344 -21.93 8.09 1.22
C PRO A 344 -23.21 8.93 1.31
N ALA A 345 -24.11 8.50 2.16
CA ALA A 345 -25.30 9.29 2.48
C ALA A 345 -24.89 10.65 3.10
N LYS A 346 -25.67 11.69 2.82
CA LYS A 346 -25.53 12.97 3.52
C LYS A 346 -25.80 12.77 5.00
N ALA A 347 -25.13 13.59 5.83
CA ALA A 347 -25.38 13.56 7.27
C ALA A 347 -26.83 13.91 7.59
N ASP A 348 -27.45 13.08 8.41
CA ASP A 348 -28.84 13.24 8.86
C ASP A 348 -28.97 12.88 10.35
N PRO A 349 -28.72 13.83 11.26
CA PRO A 349 -28.85 13.60 12.69
C PRO A 349 -30.26 13.24 13.13
N GLU A 350 -31.31 13.71 12.45
CA GLU A 350 -32.70 13.38 12.82
C GLU A 350 -33.05 11.94 12.47
N LYS A 351 -32.62 11.47 11.27
CA LYS A 351 -32.70 10.04 10.95
C LYS A 351 -31.91 9.18 11.95
N ALA A 352 -30.72 9.62 12.35
CA ALA A 352 -29.90 8.91 13.33
C ALA A 352 -30.60 8.76 14.69
N LYS A 353 -31.20 9.84 15.22
CA LYS A 353 -32.00 9.80 16.47
C LYS A 353 -33.18 8.83 16.36
N LYS A 354 -33.91 8.85 15.24
CA LYS A 354 -35.02 7.95 14.98
C LYS A 354 -34.56 6.49 15.01
N LEU A 355 -33.47 6.15 14.33
CA LEU A 355 -32.90 4.80 14.33
C LEU A 355 -32.47 4.35 15.71
N LEU A 356 -31.84 5.23 16.51
CA LEU A 356 -31.51 4.92 17.92
C LEU A 356 -32.74 4.67 18.76
N ALA A 357 -33.79 5.49 18.62
CA ALA A 357 -35.04 5.28 19.34
C ALA A 357 -35.73 3.94 18.98
N GLU A 358 -35.78 3.61 17.67
CA GLU A 358 -36.30 2.32 17.18
C GLU A 358 -35.47 1.11 17.67
N ALA A 359 -34.16 1.31 17.91
CA ALA A 359 -33.29 0.31 18.49
C ALA A 359 -33.36 0.22 20.04
N GLY A 360 -34.19 1.08 20.69
CA GLY A 360 -34.35 1.12 22.14
C GLY A 360 -33.34 2.01 22.87
N TYR A 361 -32.72 2.95 22.18
CA TYR A 361 -31.71 3.90 22.71
C TYR A 361 -32.13 5.37 22.48
N ALA A 362 -33.43 5.69 22.76
CA ALA A 362 -33.95 7.06 22.55
C ALA A 362 -33.19 8.12 23.35
N ASP A 363 -32.71 7.78 24.56
CA ASP A 363 -31.92 8.66 25.43
C ASP A 363 -30.40 8.65 25.08
N GLY A 364 -30.01 7.92 24.04
CA GLY A 364 -28.64 7.68 23.71
C GLY A 364 -27.89 6.76 24.66
N PHE A 365 -26.55 6.78 24.61
CA PHE A 365 -25.69 5.99 25.51
C PHE A 365 -24.27 6.54 25.57
N GLU A 366 -23.51 6.08 26.58
CA GLU A 366 -22.09 6.38 26.71
C GLU A 366 -21.25 5.19 26.29
N VAL A 367 -20.12 5.45 25.59
CA VAL A 367 -19.21 4.40 25.11
C VAL A 367 -17.78 4.94 24.96
N PRO A 368 -16.73 4.16 25.30
CA PRO A 368 -15.35 4.54 24.95
C PRO A 368 -15.16 4.56 23.44
N LEU A 369 -14.41 5.56 22.94
CA LEU A 369 -13.91 5.63 21.58
C LEU A 369 -12.38 5.70 21.63
N ASN A 370 -11.70 4.73 21.02
CA ASN A 370 -10.25 4.65 21.00
C ASN A 370 -9.71 5.07 19.63
N CYS A 371 -8.71 5.94 19.64
CA CYS A 371 -8.14 6.46 18.39
C CYS A 371 -6.61 6.47 18.45
N PRO A 372 -5.92 6.11 17.36
CA PRO A 372 -4.51 6.43 17.23
C PRO A 372 -4.34 7.94 17.07
N ASN A 373 -3.14 8.46 17.38
CA ASN A 373 -2.82 9.89 17.25
C ASN A 373 -1.52 10.15 16.47
N ASN A 374 -0.97 9.14 15.83
CA ASN A 374 0.27 9.27 15.05
C ASN A 374 0.36 8.25 13.89
N ARG A 375 -0.78 7.81 13.36
CA ARG A 375 -0.81 6.76 12.32
C ARG A 375 -1.41 7.22 11.01
N TYR A 376 -2.52 7.91 11.05
CA TYR A 376 -3.26 8.38 9.87
C TYR A 376 -3.23 9.90 9.83
N VAL A 377 -3.49 10.46 8.65
CA VAL A 377 -3.55 11.92 8.50
C VAL A 377 -4.69 12.47 9.34
N ASN A 378 -4.37 13.34 10.31
CA ASN A 378 -5.32 14.01 11.21
C ASN A 378 -6.26 13.04 11.97
N ASP A 379 -5.75 11.90 12.40
CA ASP A 379 -6.54 10.83 13.05
C ASP A 379 -7.22 11.30 14.34
N GLU A 380 -6.52 12.01 15.20
CA GLU A 380 -7.10 12.53 16.45
C GLU A 380 -8.17 13.59 16.18
N GLU A 381 -7.94 14.54 15.27
CA GLU A 381 -8.88 15.59 14.92
C GLU A 381 -10.16 15.02 14.27
N ILE A 382 -10.04 13.95 13.48
CA ILE A 382 -11.19 13.23 12.94
C ILE A 382 -12.01 12.65 14.08
N CYS A 383 -11.38 12.00 15.06
CA CYS A 383 -12.06 11.44 16.21
C CYS A 383 -12.76 12.50 17.06
N GLN A 384 -12.11 13.62 17.34
CA GLN A 384 -12.70 14.77 18.07
C GLN A 384 -13.94 15.30 17.36
N ALA A 385 -13.89 15.44 16.03
CA ALA A 385 -15.04 15.90 15.25
C ALA A 385 -16.21 14.91 15.31
N VAL A 386 -15.92 13.61 15.21
CA VAL A 386 -16.95 12.55 15.24
C VAL A 386 -17.58 12.46 16.65
N VAL A 387 -16.82 12.62 17.73
CA VAL A 387 -17.36 12.74 19.10
C VAL A 387 -18.41 13.85 19.17
N ALA A 388 -18.10 15.04 18.63
CA ALA A 388 -19.04 16.15 18.60
C ALA A 388 -20.29 15.86 17.74
N MET A 389 -20.15 15.14 16.64
CA MET A 389 -21.27 14.75 15.78
C MET A 389 -22.17 13.72 16.47
N TRP A 390 -21.60 12.69 17.09
CA TRP A 390 -22.35 11.66 17.82
C TRP A 390 -23.05 12.22 19.08
N ALA A 391 -22.47 13.21 19.76
CA ALA A 391 -23.10 13.88 20.87
C ALA A 391 -24.46 14.54 20.49
N ARG A 392 -24.60 15.03 19.24
CA ARG A 392 -25.85 15.61 18.74
C ARG A 392 -27.01 14.61 18.63
N ILE A 393 -26.69 13.34 18.56
CA ILE A 393 -27.68 12.24 18.50
C ILE A 393 -27.80 11.48 19.83
N GLY A 394 -27.23 12.01 20.92
CA GLY A 394 -27.29 11.43 22.25
C GLY A 394 -26.20 10.38 22.56
N VAL A 395 -25.32 10.07 21.62
CA VAL A 395 -24.22 9.12 21.86
C VAL A 395 -23.00 9.88 22.38
N LYS A 396 -22.66 9.64 23.65
CA LYS A 396 -21.53 10.27 24.34
C LYS A 396 -20.28 9.38 24.22
N ALA A 397 -19.51 9.57 23.18
CA ALA A 397 -18.26 8.87 22.98
C ALA A 397 -17.15 9.48 23.86
N LYS A 398 -16.57 8.66 24.75
CA LYS A 398 -15.44 9.05 25.62
C LYS A 398 -14.13 8.80 24.88
N LEU A 399 -13.59 9.84 24.27
CA LEU A 399 -12.38 9.75 23.46
C LEU A 399 -11.15 9.42 24.30
N GLN A 400 -10.39 8.43 23.84
CA GLN A 400 -9.08 8.04 24.34
C GLN A 400 -8.13 7.96 23.16
N THR A 401 -7.04 8.74 23.17
CA THR A 401 -6.04 8.76 22.10
C THR A 401 -4.73 8.19 22.60
N GLU A 402 -4.03 7.46 21.73
CA GLU A 402 -2.74 6.85 22.05
C GLU A 402 -1.91 6.58 20.78
N PRO A 403 -0.57 6.49 20.93
CA PRO A 403 0.29 6.15 19.81
C PRO A 403 -0.01 4.75 19.26
N MET A 404 0.18 4.57 17.93
CA MET A 404 -0.08 3.29 17.25
C MET A 404 0.65 2.09 17.86
N THR A 405 1.80 2.32 18.45
CA THR A 405 2.62 1.27 19.11
C THR A 405 1.93 0.64 20.33
N THR A 406 1.11 1.40 21.04
CA THR A 406 0.28 0.91 22.17
C THR A 406 -1.14 0.54 21.73
N PHE A 407 -1.68 1.26 20.74
CA PHE A 407 -3.01 1.06 20.20
C PHE A 407 -3.17 -0.30 19.50
N SER A 408 -2.24 -0.67 18.61
CA SER A 408 -2.35 -1.88 17.79
C SER A 408 -2.39 -3.18 18.62
N PRO A 409 -1.55 -3.40 19.64
CA PRO A 409 -1.66 -4.58 20.51
C PRO A 409 -3.01 -4.68 21.22
N LYS A 410 -3.61 -3.56 21.65
CA LYS A 410 -4.92 -3.54 22.31
C LYS A 410 -6.06 -3.89 21.33
N VAL A 411 -6.00 -3.43 20.08
CA VAL A 411 -6.94 -3.87 19.03
C VAL A 411 -6.81 -5.38 18.83
N GLN A 412 -5.58 -5.90 18.70
CA GLN A 412 -5.35 -7.33 18.52
C GLN A 412 -5.78 -8.17 19.73
N GLY A 413 -5.66 -7.61 20.93
CA GLY A 413 -6.14 -8.19 22.20
C GLY A 413 -7.66 -8.03 22.43
N PHE A 414 -8.40 -7.43 21.48
CA PHE A 414 -9.82 -7.11 21.61
C PHE A 414 -10.16 -6.22 22.81
N GLU A 415 -9.21 -5.37 23.21
CA GLU A 415 -9.43 -4.41 24.29
C GLU A 415 -10.22 -3.19 23.80
N HIS A 416 -9.99 -2.76 22.57
CA HIS A 416 -10.73 -1.69 21.91
C HIS A 416 -11.95 -2.27 21.19
N GLN A 417 -13.13 -1.70 21.43
CA GLN A 417 -14.40 -2.21 20.93
C GLN A 417 -15.16 -1.20 20.04
N LEU A 418 -14.82 0.08 20.11
CA LEU A 418 -15.18 1.13 19.16
C LEU A 418 -13.93 1.96 18.91
N PHE A 419 -13.45 2.01 17.67
CA PHE A 419 -12.18 2.65 17.39
C PHE A 419 -12.02 3.12 15.93
N LEU A 420 -11.17 4.12 15.72
CA LEU A 420 -10.73 4.53 14.39
C LEU A 420 -9.67 3.57 13.87
N PHE A 421 -9.80 3.16 12.63
CA PHE A 421 -8.82 2.34 11.94
C PHE A 421 -8.65 2.75 10.47
N GLY A 422 -7.56 2.35 9.85
CA GLY A 422 -7.31 2.56 8.44
C GLY A 422 -6.80 1.29 7.77
N TRP A 423 -7.36 0.95 6.61
CA TRP A 423 -7.03 -0.25 5.87
C TRP A 423 -6.57 0.07 4.45
N GLY A 424 -5.35 -0.32 4.12
CA GLY A 424 -4.80 -0.25 2.78
C GLY A 424 -4.90 -1.59 2.06
N VAL A 425 -4.99 -1.57 0.73
CA VAL A 425 -5.18 -2.77 -0.10
C VAL A 425 -3.98 -3.00 -1.02
N PRO A 426 -2.89 -3.60 -0.53
CA PRO A 426 -1.64 -3.74 -1.29
C PRO A 426 -1.77 -4.64 -2.52
N THR A 427 -2.77 -5.52 -2.56
CA THR A 427 -3.04 -6.40 -3.70
C THR A 427 -3.86 -5.71 -4.80
N TYR A 428 -4.34 -4.47 -4.57
CA TYR A 428 -5.27 -3.77 -5.49
C TYR A 428 -6.49 -4.60 -5.87
N ASP A 429 -6.96 -5.47 -4.98
CA ASP A 429 -8.14 -6.31 -5.15
C ASP A 429 -8.96 -6.37 -3.86
N ALA A 430 -10.27 -6.14 -3.97
CA ALA A 430 -11.18 -6.05 -2.82
C ALA A 430 -11.26 -7.35 -1.99
N LEU A 431 -10.91 -8.50 -2.58
CA LEU A 431 -10.84 -9.76 -1.82
C LEU A 431 -9.95 -9.62 -0.58
N TYR A 432 -8.86 -8.87 -0.66
CA TYR A 432 -7.96 -8.66 0.49
C TYR A 432 -8.70 -8.02 1.68
N THR A 433 -9.53 -7.02 1.41
CA THR A 433 -10.38 -6.38 2.44
C THR A 433 -11.46 -7.32 2.95
N ILE A 434 -12.21 -7.93 2.03
CA ILE A 434 -13.34 -8.80 2.36
C ILE A 434 -12.86 -9.99 3.19
N GLN A 435 -11.82 -10.68 2.74
CA GLN A 435 -11.26 -11.86 3.39
C GLN A 435 -10.62 -11.55 4.74
N SER A 436 -9.84 -10.45 4.83
CA SER A 436 -9.06 -10.15 6.03
C SER A 436 -9.88 -9.50 7.13
N LEU A 437 -10.75 -8.52 6.78
CA LEU A 437 -11.48 -7.72 7.78
C LEU A 437 -12.88 -8.24 8.07
N ALA A 438 -13.62 -8.64 7.05
CA ALA A 438 -15.07 -8.82 7.17
C ALA A 438 -15.52 -10.29 7.22
N ARG A 439 -14.73 -11.21 6.64
CA ARG A 439 -15.02 -12.64 6.75
C ARG A 439 -14.93 -13.11 8.20
N THR A 440 -15.81 -14.01 8.59
CA THR A 440 -15.77 -14.68 9.90
C THR A 440 -14.37 -15.27 10.16
N LYS A 441 -13.80 -14.98 11.33
CA LYS A 441 -12.46 -15.40 11.72
C LYS A 441 -12.37 -16.92 11.81
N THR A 442 -11.32 -17.48 11.20
CA THR A 442 -10.98 -18.91 11.26
C THR A 442 -9.61 -19.09 11.91
N THR A 443 -9.15 -20.34 12.02
CA THR A 443 -7.77 -20.67 12.41
C THR A 443 -6.77 -20.43 11.29
N GLY A 444 -7.25 -20.21 10.05
CA GLY A 444 -6.47 -19.92 8.86
C GLY A 444 -6.36 -18.42 8.56
N PRO A 445 -6.12 -18.04 7.30
CA PRO A 445 -5.92 -16.64 6.91
C PRO A 445 -7.22 -15.82 6.87
N ASP A 446 -8.39 -16.48 6.91
CA ASP A 446 -9.69 -15.82 6.83
C ASP A 446 -10.01 -15.10 8.13
N GLY A 447 -10.39 -13.84 8.03
CA GLY A 447 -10.71 -12.99 9.17
C GLY A 447 -9.53 -12.74 10.11
N ASN A 448 -8.28 -12.86 9.63
CA ASN A 448 -7.08 -12.68 10.46
C ASN A 448 -6.97 -11.27 11.06
N TRP A 449 -7.62 -10.26 10.43
CA TRP A 449 -7.76 -8.90 10.92
C TRP A 449 -9.20 -8.55 11.37
N ASN A 450 -10.10 -9.54 11.46
CA ASN A 450 -11.45 -9.33 11.97
C ASN A 450 -11.44 -9.22 13.51
N TYR A 451 -10.90 -8.11 14.00
CA TYR A 451 -10.94 -7.73 15.42
C TYR A 451 -12.27 -7.12 15.84
N PHE A 452 -13.23 -7.06 14.93
CA PHE A 452 -14.58 -6.51 15.06
C PHE A 452 -15.61 -7.58 15.37
N ARG A 453 -15.19 -8.84 15.35
CA ARG A 453 -16.04 -10.03 15.55
C ARG A 453 -17.27 -10.08 14.64
N ILE A 454 -17.11 -9.59 13.40
CA ILE A 454 -18.11 -9.76 12.36
C ILE A 454 -18.26 -11.25 12.07
N SER A 455 -19.50 -11.73 11.99
CA SER A 455 -19.82 -13.10 11.56
C SER A 455 -21.10 -13.06 10.73
N ASP A 456 -20.96 -13.35 9.43
CA ASP A 456 -22.03 -13.27 8.46
C ASP A 456 -21.92 -14.39 7.42
N ALA A 457 -22.82 -15.37 7.50
CA ALA A 457 -22.76 -16.56 6.66
C ALA A 457 -22.88 -16.27 5.16
N LYS A 458 -23.64 -15.24 4.76
CA LYS A 458 -23.77 -14.87 3.34
C LYS A 458 -22.44 -14.24 2.83
N LEU A 459 -21.81 -13.40 3.61
CA LEU A 459 -20.51 -12.80 3.27
C LEU A 459 -19.41 -13.87 3.23
N ASP A 460 -19.47 -14.86 4.12
CA ASP A 460 -18.54 -15.98 4.11
C ASP A 460 -18.65 -16.79 2.81
N GLN A 461 -19.87 -17.12 2.38
CA GLN A 461 -20.13 -17.81 1.10
C GLN A 461 -19.65 -17.01 -0.10
N LEU A 462 -19.91 -15.68 -0.12
CA LEU A 462 -19.43 -14.80 -1.19
C LEU A 462 -17.91 -14.77 -1.22
N THR A 463 -17.26 -14.66 -0.06
CA THR A 463 -15.80 -14.65 0.05
C THR A 463 -15.20 -15.93 -0.52
N ASP A 464 -15.75 -17.08 -0.17
CA ASP A 464 -15.26 -18.38 -0.65
C ASP A 464 -15.45 -18.54 -2.17
N ALA A 465 -16.57 -18.06 -2.71
CA ALA A 465 -16.79 -18.03 -4.16
C ALA A 465 -15.79 -17.10 -4.89
N ILE A 466 -15.56 -15.88 -4.36
CA ILE A 466 -14.61 -14.90 -4.95
C ILE A 466 -13.18 -15.45 -5.01
N LYS A 467 -12.77 -16.23 -4.00
CA LYS A 467 -11.41 -16.81 -3.93
C LYS A 467 -11.08 -17.71 -5.11
N VAL A 468 -12.08 -18.40 -5.66
CA VAL A 468 -11.88 -19.46 -6.65
C VAL A 468 -12.46 -19.13 -8.04
N GLU A 469 -13.25 -18.06 -8.18
CA GLU A 469 -13.87 -17.69 -9.45
C GLU A 469 -12.81 -17.14 -10.42
N GLY A 470 -12.61 -17.85 -11.53
CA GLY A 470 -11.64 -17.50 -12.56
C GLY A 470 -12.19 -16.58 -13.66
N ASP A 471 -13.51 -16.54 -13.85
CA ASP A 471 -14.13 -15.60 -14.78
C ASP A 471 -14.16 -14.20 -14.19
N VAL A 472 -13.50 -13.25 -14.86
CA VAL A 472 -13.33 -11.86 -14.35
C VAL A 472 -14.66 -11.17 -14.13
N ASN A 473 -15.65 -11.35 -15.03
CA ASN A 473 -16.92 -10.67 -14.93
C ASN A 473 -17.78 -11.22 -13.79
N LYS A 474 -17.83 -12.55 -13.67
CA LYS A 474 -18.52 -13.21 -12.54
C LYS A 474 -17.87 -12.86 -11.21
N ARG A 475 -16.53 -12.87 -11.17
CA ARG A 475 -15.78 -12.51 -9.97
C ARG A 475 -16.06 -11.06 -9.55
N ASN A 476 -16.08 -10.12 -10.50
CA ASN A 476 -16.38 -8.71 -10.23
C ASN A 476 -17.83 -8.52 -9.74
N ALA A 477 -18.77 -9.30 -10.25
CA ALA A 477 -20.15 -9.30 -9.75
C ALA A 477 -20.22 -9.78 -8.28
N LEU A 478 -19.51 -10.85 -7.93
CA LEU A 478 -19.41 -11.35 -6.56
C LEU A 478 -18.71 -10.35 -5.62
N LEU A 479 -17.63 -9.71 -6.08
CA LEU A 479 -16.96 -8.63 -5.32
C LEU A 479 -17.93 -7.49 -5.02
N ARG A 480 -18.70 -7.06 -6.03
CA ARG A 480 -19.70 -6.00 -5.87
C ARG A 480 -20.77 -6.40 -4.85
N GLU A 481 -21.31 -7.63 -4.93
CA GLU A 481 -22.30 -8.13 -3.98
C GLU A 481 -21.77 -8.14 -2.53
N ALA A 482 -20.53 -8.61 -2.33
CA ALA A 482 -19.90 -8.62 -1.03
C ALA A 482 -19.65 -7.21 -0.47
N LEU A 483 -19.18 -6.27 -1.30
CA LEU A 483 -18.97 -4.87 -0.90
C LEU A 483 -20.29 -4.17 -0.55
N LEU A 484 -21.35 -4.39 -1.32
CA LEU A 484 -22.69 -3.89 -1.03
C LEU A 484 -23.21 -4.44 0.31
N ARG A 485 -23.02 -5.75 0.57
CA ARG A 485 -23.41 -6.34 1.84
C ARG A 485 -22.66 -5.72 3.01
N ILE A 486 -21.35 -5.53 2.92
CA ILE A 486 -20.54 -4.85 3.95
C ILE A 486 -21.06 -3.45 4.21
N ARG A 487 -21.35 -2.68 3.16
CA ARG A 487 -21.89 -1.31 3.23
C ARG A 487 -23.29 -1.30 3.85
N ASP A 488 -24.22 -2.10 3.32
CA ASP A 488 -25.63 -2.06 3.66
C ASP A 488 -25.93 -2.65 5.05
N GLU A 489 -25.07 -3.57 5.53
CA GLU A 489 -25.11 -4.06 6.91
C GLU A 489 -24.39 -3.14 7.90
N HIS A 490 -23.76 -2.08 7.42
CA HIS A 490 -22.96 -1.15 8.24
C HIS A 490 -21.94 -1.87 9.14
N PHE A 491 -21.26 -2.91 8.61
CA PHE A 491 -20.25 -3.60 9.39
C PHE A 491 -19.11 -2.70 9.82
N PHE A 492 -18.85 -1.67 9.01
CA PHE A 492 -17.92 -0.58 9.26
C PHE A 492 -18.58 0.76 8.99
N ILE A 493 -17.98 1.83 9.48
CA ILE A 493 -18.37 3.21 9.18
C ILE A 493 -17.22 3.87 8.41
N PRO A 494 -17.13 3.72 7.07
CA PRO A 494 -16.14 4.44 6.27
C PRO A 494 -16.32 5.95 6.43
N VAL A 495 -15.20 6.66 6.59
CA VAL A 495 -15.18 8.12 6.68
C VAL A 495 -14.70 8.70 5.36
N HIS A 496 -13.50 8.32 4.94
CA HIS A 496 -12.93 8.79 3.67
C HIS A 496 -11.85 7.84 3.14
N HIS A 497 -11.60 7.92 1.83
CA HIS A 497 -10.38 7.43 1.23
C HIS A 497 -9.30 8.49 1.36
N GLN A 498 -8.11 8.08 1.80
CA GLN A 498 -7.03 8.99 2.08
C GLN A 498 -6.43 9.53 0.78
N VAL A 499 -6.18 10.83 0.73
CA VAL A 499 -5.42 11.49 -0.33
C VAL A 499 -4.05 11.82 0.21
N ARG A 500 -3.01 11.44 -0.52
CA ARG A 500 -1.61 11.71 -0.14
C ARG A 500 -1.00 12.73 -1.07
N PRO A 501 -0.75 13.96 -0.61
CA PRO A 501 -0.02 14.93 -1.39
C PRO A 501 1.49 14.65 -1.34
N TRP A 502 2.14 14.77 -2.49
CA TRP A 502 3.59 14.87 -2.62
C TRP A 502 3.97 16.27 -3.07
N ALA A 503 5.08 16.79 -2.56
CA ALA A 503 5.64 18.05 -3.01
C ALA A 503 7.00 17.83 -3.66
N MET A 504 7.29 18.58 -4.72
CA MET A 504 8.57 18.45 -5.42
C MET A 504 8.98 19.77 -6.05
N LYS A 505 10.27 19.94 -6.32
CA LYS A 505 10.77 21.02 -7.16
C LYS A 505 10.17 20.94 -8.57
N LYS A 506 9.91 22.05 -9.25
CA LYS A 506 9.29 22.06 -10.58
C LYS A 506 10.11 21.39 -11.68
N ASN A 507 11.41 21.21 -11.48
CA ASN A 507 12.27 20.47 -12.39
C ASN A 507 12.17 18.94 -12.18
N VAL A 508 11.47 18.46 -11.15
CA VAL A 508 11.20 17.04 -10.91
C VAL A 508 9.83 16.69 -11.48
N SER A 509 9.76 15.58 -12.19
CA SER A 509 8.51 14.96 -12.64
C SER A 509 8.51 13.49 -12.26
N THR A 510 7.39 13.00 -11.74
CA THR A 510 7.22 11.60 -11.33
C THR A 510 5.78 11.13 -11.55
N VAL A 511 5.47 9.89 -11.20
CA VAL A 511 4.12 9.34 -11.21
C VAL A 511 3.65 9.17 -9.78
N HIS A 512 2.52 9.79 -9.42
CA HIS A 512 1.90 9.54 -8.12
C HIS A 512 1.47 8.08 -8.02
N ARG A 513 1.79 7.48 -6.90
CA ARG A 513 1.46 6.07 -6.66
C ARG A 513 0.48 5.95 -5.50
N SER A 514 -0.63 5.23 -5.74
CA SER A 514 -1.67 5.03 -4.73
C SER A 514 -1.29 4.04 -3.62
N ASP A 515 -0.14 3.36 -3.75
CA ASP A 515 0.52 2.63 -2.65
C ASP A 515 1.45 3.52 -1.81
N ASP A 516 1.54 4.81 -2.14
CA ASP A 516 2.42 5.81 -1.52
C ASP A 516 3.92 5.42 -1.61
N ARG A 517 4.31 4.71 -2.67
CA ARG A 517 5.67 4.22 -2.91
C ARG A 517 6.25 4.85 -4.18
N PRO A 518 6.90 6.02 -4.11
CA PRO A 518 7.55 6.59 -5.27
C PRO A 518 8.65 5.67 -5.81
N GLU A 519 8.74 5.59 -7.13
CA GLU A 519 9.78 4.81 -7.79
C GLU A 519 10.68 5.73 -8.63
N ALA A 520 11.98 5.73 -8.36
CA ALA A 520 12.95 6.57 -9.07
C ALA A 520 12.99 6.25 -10.58
N ARG A 521 12.66 5.02 -11.00
CA ARG A 521 12.54 4.66 -12.44
C ARG A 521 11.41 5.42 -13.16
N PHE A 522 10.45 5.99 -12.45
CA PHE A 522 9.38 6.83 -13.01
C PHE A 522 9.62 8.33 -12.79
N THR A 523 10.74 8.68 -12.17
CA THR A 523 11.09 10.05 -11.82
C THR A 523 12.14 10.59 -12.79
N ASN A 524 11.97 11.83 -13.25
CA ASN A 524 12.95 12.52 -14.06
C ASN A 524 13.25 13.88 -13.43
N VAL A 525 14.50 14.29 -13.49
CA VAL A 525 15.00 15.60 -13.04
C VAL A 525 15.51 16.35 -14.29
N LYS A 526 14.98 17.56 -14.53
CA LYS A 526 15.35 18.42 -15.68
C LYS A 526 16.49 19.36 -15.32
#